data_b2fd960fb44fd4d3b990246f34b901a0
#
_entry.id   b2fd960fb44fd4d3b990246f34b901a0
#
_cell.length_a   1.000
_cell.length_b   1.000
_cell.length_c   1.000
_cell.angle_alpha   90.00
_cell.angle_beta   90.00
_cell.angle_gamma   90.00
#
_symmetry.space_group_name_H-M   'P 1'
#
loop_
_entity.id
_entity.type
_entity.pdbx_description
1 polymer ?
#
loop_
_entity_poly.entity_id
_entity_poly.type
_entity_poly.pdbx_seq_one_letter_code
_entity_poly.pdbx_strand_id
1 'polypeptide(L)'
;GAAVERVSSLGKALPLIAALLVPVLGLGLYLHWGASDKVALVEQFAQAPKSVEEMTARLEQAVKVQPDSAEAWYFLGRTYMAQSRPADAAKAFEKAVGIAREPELLGQWAQALYFVGNKQWSAQLQSLTDEALQRDPQEVTSLGLLGIAAFEGQRFKEAVSYWRRLIAVLPADDPSRDALQGGIDRALEQLAAKGETMPDEPVAVAAATGAQLKVRVELAAKLKDQVQPGDSVFIFAKASAGPPMPLAVKRLTVADLPVEVTLADSDAMMPQLKLSNFPQVQLMARISRAGNATAGEWVAHGQAVSSSSTELQQLTIDSPDK
;
A
#
# COMPACT_ATOMS: atom_id res chain seq x y z
N GLY A 1 5.93 5.75 41.57
CA GLY A 1 5.31 6.88 40.87
C GLY A 1 5.71 7.02 39.39
N ALA A 2 6.88 6.49 38.96
CA ALA A 2 7.39 6.70 37.59
C ALA A 2 6.82 5.71 36.54
N ALA A 3 6.23 4.61 36.95
CA ALA A 3 5.72 3.59 36.01
C ALA A 3 4.33 3.92 35.42
N VAL A 4 3.55 4.76 36.10
CA VAL A 4 2.17 5.09 35.70
C VAL A 4 2.14 6.18 34.60
N GLU A 5 3.14 7.06 34.57
CA GLU A 5 3.20 8.12 33.54
C GLU A 5 3.64 7.63 32.15
N ARG A 6 4.36 6.51 32.04
CA ARG A 6 4.84 5.99 30.76
C ARG A 6 3.76 5.30 29.92
N VAL A 7 2.73 4.75 30.56
CA VAL A 7 1.60 4.14 29.87
C VAL A 7 0.67 5.19 29.24
N SER A 8 0.63 6.39 29.80
CA SER A 8 -0.21 7.49 29.33
C SER A 8 0.22 8.10 27.98
N SER A 9 1.52 7.97 27.62
CA SER A 9 2.03 8.60 26.40
C SER A 9 1.72 7.79 25.14
N LEU A 10 1.63 6.46 25.23
CA LEU A 10 1.22 5.61 24.09
C LEU A 10 -0.29 5.75 23.81
N GLY A 11 -1.12 5.85 24.87
CA GLY A 11 -2.53 6.11 24.72
C GLY A 11 -2.87 7.49 24.13
N LYS A 12 -1.94 8.46 24.23
CA LYS A 12 -2.08 9.79 23.61
C LYS A 12 -1.60 9.83 22.16
N ALA A 13 -0.66 8.96 21.77
CA ALA A 13 -0.18 8.86 20.39
C ALA A 13 -1.12 8.04 19.49
N LEU A 14 -1.88 7.11 20.05
CA LEU A 14 -2.84 6.25 19.34
C LEU A 14 -3.94 7.03 18.59
N PRO A 15 -4.63 8.01 19.18
CA PRO A 15 -5.61 8.82 18.43
C PRO A 15 -4.99 9.70 17.36
N LEU A 16 -3.72 10.11 17.53
CA LEU A 16 -2.96 10.85 16.51
C LEU A 16 -2.60 9.95 15.32
N ILE A 17 -2.16 8.71 15.56
CA ILE A 17 -1.90 7.72 14.51
C ILE A 17 -3.20 7.40 13.75
N ALA A 18 -4.29 7.17 14.45
CA ALA A 18 -5.60 6.90 13.85
C ALA A 18 -6.12 8.10 13.04
N ALA A 19 -5.97 9.34 13.53
CA ALA A 19 -6.39 10.55 12.85
C ALA A 19 -5.57 10.87 11.60
N LEU A 20 -4.28 10.48 11.57
CA LEU A 20 -3.37 10.75 10.46
C LEU A 20 -3.43 9.67 9.37
N LEU A 21 -3.83 8.43 9.70
CA LEU A 21 -4.07 7.38 8.70
C LEU A 21 -5.32 7.64 7.84
N VAL A 22 -6.23 8.45 8.34
CA VAL A 22 -7.53 8.77 7.71
C VAL A 22 -7.40 9.50 6.35
N PRO A 23 -6.56 10.52 6.14
CA PRO A 23 -6.47 11.22 4.86
C PRO A 23 -5.83 10.42 3.72
N VAL A 24 -4.83 9.58 4.03
CA VAL A 24 -4.09 8.79 3.03
C VAL A 24 -4.99 7.71 2.43
N LEU A 25 -5.86 7.11 3.24
CA LEU A 25 -6.80 6.08 2.80
C LEU A 25 -7.92 6.63 1.92
N GLY A 26 -8.35 7.87 2.15
CA GLY A 26 -9.35 8.54 1.32
C GLY A 26 -8.92 8.69 -0.13
N LEU A 27 -7.64 9.00 -0.35
CA LEU A 27 -7.09 9.14 -1.69
C LEU A 27 -6.96 7.78 -2.42
N GLY A 28 -6.56 6.73 -1.71
CA GLY A 28 -6.44 5.38 -2.26
C GLY A 28 -7.77 4.82 -2.75
N LEU A 29 -8.83 4.96 -1.95
CA LEU A 29 -10.18 4.54 -2.34
C LEU A 29 -10.76 5.42 -3.46
N TYR A 30 -10.45 6.72 -3.44
CA TYR A 30 -10.80 7.64 -4.51
C TYR A 30 -10.25 7.20 -5.87
N LEU A 31 -9.01 6.72 -5.91
CA LEU A 31 -8.36 6.25 -7.13
C LEU A 31 -8.83 4.84 -7.56
N HIS A 32 -9.32 4.02 -6.63
CA HIS A 32 -9.67 2.62 -6.88
C HIS A 32 -11.07 2.40 -7.46
N TRP A 33 -12.06 3.23 -7.09
CA TRP A 33 -13.47 2.96 -7.38
C TRP A 33 -14.05 3.70 -8.60
N GLY A 34 -13.24 4.36 -9.43
CA GLY A 34 -13.69 4.96 -10.68
C GLY A 34 -14.47 6.28 -10.53
N ALA A 35 -14.57 7.01 -11.64
CA ALA A 35 -15.02 8.40 -11.62
C ALA A 35 -16.56 8.60 -11.67
N SER A 36 -17.34 7.60 -12.10
CA SER A 36 -18.76 7.80 -12.42
C SER A 36 -19.68 7.87 -11.19
N ASP A 37 -19.42 7.10 -10.14
CA ASP A 37 -20.24 7.14 -8.91
C ASP A 37 -19.87 8.33 -8.00
N LYS A 38 -18.72 8.94 -8.25
CA LYS A 38 -18.17 10.07 -7.49
C LYS A 38 -18.78 11.40 -7.87
N VAL A 39 -19.22 11.57 -9.13
CA VAL A 39 -19.83 12.82 -9.60
C VAL A 39 -21.14 13.07 -8.88
N ALA A 40 -21.93 12.03 -8.64
CA ALA A 40 -23.19 12.14 -7.90
C ALA A 40 -22.98 12.53 -6.43
N LEU A 41 -21.95 11.99 -5.77
CA LEU A 41 -21.58 12.33 -4.39
C LEU A 41 -20.98 13.75 -4.29
N VAL A 42 -20.12 14.14 -5.23
CA VAL A 42 -19.53 15.47 -5.30
C VAL A 42 -20.59 16.54 -5.56
N GLU A 43 -21.58 16.27 -6.40
CA GLU A 43 -22.70 17.19 -6.62
C GLU A 43 -23.58 17.37 -5.37
N GLN A 44 -23.77 16.31 -4.57
CA GLN A 44 -24.45 16.40 -3.27
C GLN A 44 -23.65 17.21 -2.24
N PHE A 45 -22.32 17.25 -2.36
CA PHE A 45 -21.43 18.06 -1.52
C PHE A 45 -21.01 19.40 -2.13
N ALA A 46 -21.59 19.82 -3.26
CA ALA A 46 -21.26 21.08 -3.95
C ALA A 46 -21.52 22.33 -3.08
N GLN A 47 -22.30 22.21 -2.00
CA GLN A 47 -22.35 23.18 -0.92
C GLN A 47 -21.61 22.59 0.27
N ALA A 48 -20.42 23.14 0.59
CA ALA A 48 -19.62 22.70 1.71
C ALA A 48 -20.47 22.63 3.00
N PRO A 49 -20.48 21.51 3.73
CA PRO A 49 -21.18 21.43 5.00
C PRO A 49 -20.55 22.41 5.99
N LYS A 50 -21.40 23.15 6.70
CA LYS A 50 -20.96 24.18 7.65
C LYS A 50 -20.50 23.61 8.98
N SER A 51 -20.77 22.33 9.25
CA SER A 51 -20.41 21.65 10.48
C SER A 51 -20.28 20.13 10.25
N VAL A 52 -19.64 19.44 11.19
CA VAL A 52 -19.51 17.99 11.19
C VAL A 52 -20.89 17.33 11.34
N GLU A 53 -21.78 17.92 12.14
CA GLU A 53 -23.15 17.46 12.33
C GLU A 53 -23.97 17.53 11.05
N GLU A 54 -23.80 18.59 10.26
CA GLU A 54 -24.44 18.72 8.95
C GLU A 54 -23.91 17.69 7.96
N MET A 55 -22.59 17.46 7.94
CA MET A 55 -21.98 16.41 7.13
C MET A 55 -22.52 15.03 7.50
N THR A 56 -22.64 14.75 8.80
CA THR A 56 -23.20 13.50 9.29
C THR A 56 -24.62 13.30 8.80
N ALA A 57 -25.47 14.33 8.95
CA ALA A 57 -26.87 14.27 8.51
C ALA A 57 -26.99 14.03 7.00
N ARG A 58 -26.15 14.67 6.19
CA ARG A 58 -26.11 14.47 4.74
C ARG A 58 -25.69 13.04 4.36
N LEU A 59 -24.68 12.49 5.03
CA LEU A 59 -24.23 11.14 4.79
C LEU A 59 -25.25 10.09 5.25
N GLU A 60 -25.91 10.31 6.39
CA GLU A 60 -27.02 9.47 6.85
C GLU A 60 -28.17 9.46 5.84
N GLN A 61 -28.46 10.61 5.24
CA GLN A 61 -29.45 10.70 4.18
C GLN A 61 -28.97 10.01 2.89
N ALA A 62 -27.69 10.15 2.54
CA ALA A 62 -27.12 9.53 1.36
C ALA A 62 -27.21 7.99 1.41
N VAL A 63 -26.97 7.38 2.56
CA VAL A 63 -27.09 5.91 2.71
C VAL A 63 -28.52 5.42 2.73
N LYS A 64 -29.50 6.29 3.05
CA LYS A 64 -30.92 5.97 2.91
C LYS A 64 -31.36 5.96 1.44
N VAL A 65 -30.82 6.89 0.65
CA VAL A 65 -31.13 7.00 -0.78
C VAL A 65 -30.38 5.96 -1.59
N GLN A 66 -29.13 5.67 -1.22
CA GLN A 66 -28.27 4.71 -1.89
C GLN A 66 -27.71 3.70 -0.87
N PRO A 67 -28.54 2.78 -0.37
CA PRO A 67 -28.11 1.84 0.69
C PRO A 67 -27.10 0.78 0.21
N ASP A 68 -26.90 0.64 -1.09
CA ASP A 68 -25.95 -0.26 -1.74
C ASP A 68 -24.64 0.44 -2.13
N SER A 69 -24.44 1.70 -1.76
CA SER A 69 -23.18 2.41 -1.96
C SER A 69 -22.20 2.15 -0.82
N ALA A 70 -21.23 1.29 -1.04
CA ALA A 70 -20.17 1.03 -0.07
C ALA A 70 -19.36 2.30 0.26
N GLU A 71 -19.16 3.17 -0.74
CA GLU A 71 -18.48 4.46 -0.56
C GLU A 71 -19.23 5.37 0.41
N ALA A 72 -20.56 5.49 0.28
CA ALA A 72 -21.37 6.30 1.19
C ALA A 72 -21.30 5.79 2.62
N TRP A 73 -21.41 4.48 2.83
CA TRP A 73 -21.23 3.87 4.14
C TRP A 73 -19.83 4.06 4.71
N TYR A 74 -18.81 3.99 3.87
CA TYR A 74 -17.42 4.25 4.26
C TYR A 74 -17.25 5.68 4.79
N PHE A 75 -17.71 6.69 4.05
CA PHE A 75 -17.60 8.08 4.48
C PHE A 75 -18.42 8.36 5.76
N LEU A 76 -19.58 7.74 5.88
CA LEU A 76 -20.38 7.82 7.11
C LEU A 76 -19.61 7.24 8.30
N GLY A 77 -19.02 6.06 8.14
CA GLY A 77 -18.20 5.42 9.15
C GLY A 77 -17.03 6.28 9.60
N ARG A 78 -16.33 6.87 8.64
CA ARG A 78 -15.21 7.79 8.92
C ARG A 78 -15.66 9.04 9.68
N THR A 79 -16.80 9.60 9.30
CA THR A 79 -17.37 10.77 9.97
C THR A 79 -17.74 10.43 11.42
N TYR A 80 -18.32 9.26 11.66
CA TYR A 80 -18.58 8.79 13.01
C TYR A 80 -17.29 8.58 13.83
N MET A 81 -16.23 8.05 13.22
CA MET A 81 -14.91 7.94 13.89
C MET A 81 -14.37 9.32 14.28
N ALA A 82 -14.47 10.30 13.39
CA ALA A 82 -14.04 11.66 13.68
C ALA A 82 -14.84 12.32 14.82
N GLN A 83 -16.07 11.88 15.04
CA GLN A 83 -16.94 12.31 16.16
C GLN A 83 -16.77 11.47 17.43
N SER A 84 -15.79 10.58 17.48
CA SER A 84 -15.60 9.63 18.58
C SER A 84 -16.84 8.74 18.84
N ARG A 85 -17.49 8.31 17.76
CA ARG A 85 -18.64 7.43 17.74
C ARG A 85 -18.30 6.08 17.11
N PRO A 86 -17.42 5.25 17.75
CA PRO A 86 -16.93 4.02 17.14
C PRO A 86 -18.00 2.96 16.96
N ALA A 87 -19.02 2.90 17.82
CA ALA A 87 -20.11 1.94 17.68
C ALA A 87 -20.92 2.18 16.40
N ASP A 88 -21.25 3.45 16.11
CA ASP A 88 -21.95 3.82 14.89
C ASP A 88 -21.06 3.62 13.66
N ALA A 89 -19.77 3.97 13.79
CA ALA A 89 -18.79 3.72 12.74
C ALA A 89 -18.66 2.24 12.39
N ALA A 90 -18.60 1.36 13.38
CA ALA A 90 -18.53 -0.09 13.17
C ALA A 90 -19.72 -0.61 12.36
N LYS A 91 -20.91 -0.13 12.65
CA LYS A 91 -22.13 -0.50 11.89
C LYS A 91 -22.05 -0.02 10.46
N ALA A 92 -21.58 1.20 10.22
CA ALA A 92 -21.43 1.75 8.88
C ALA A 92 -20.37 0.99 8.06
N PHE A 93 -19.24 0.68 8.66
CA PHE A 93 -18.18 -0.11 7.99
C PHE A 93 -18.61 -1.56 7.76
N GLU A 94 -19.37 -2.15 8.66
CA GLU A 94 -19.96 -3.48 8.44
C GLU A 94 -20.86 -3.50 7.20
N LYS A 95 -21.67 -2.46 7.02
CA LYS A 95 -22.50 -2.30 5.82
C LYS A 95 -21.64 -2.16 4.57
N ALA A 96 -20.61 -1.33 4.62
CA ALA A 96 -19.67 -1.16 3.51
C ALA A 96 -19.00 -2.48 3.10
N VAL A 97 -18.50 -3.25 4.09
CA VAL A 97 -17.87 -4.57 3.86
C VAL A 97 -18.85 -5.57 3.29
N GLY A 98 -20.12 -5.54 3.72
CA GLY A 98 -21.18 -6.39 3.16
C GLY A 98 -21.47 -6.13 1.70
N ILE A 99 -21.22 -4.92 1.21
CA ILE A 99 -21.41 -4.52 -0.19
C ILE A 99 -20.16 -4.79 -1.01
N ALA A 100 -18.99 -4.37 -0.50
CA ALA A 100 -17.69 -4.55 -1.14
C ALA A 100 -16.67 -5.01 -0.09
N ARG A 101 -16.22 -6.26 -0.20
CA ARG A 101 -15.30 -6.84 0.77
C ARG A 101 -13.85 -6.50 0.41
N GLU A 102 -13.52 -5.21 0.50
CA GLU A 102 -12.20 -4.69 0.18
C GLU A 102 -11.28 -4.65 1.40
N PRO A 103 -9.95 -4.85 1.24
CA PRO A 103 -9.02 -4.85 2.37
C PRO A 103 -9.08 -3.60 3.23
N GLU A 104 -9.16 -2.44 2.61
CA GLU A 104 -9.24 -1.15 3.32
C GLU A 104 -10.49 -1.04 4.18
N LEU A 105 -11.62 -1.56 3.71
CA LEU A 105 -12.88 -1.57 4.46
C LEU A 105 -12.82 -2.54 5.63
N LEU A 106 -12.20 -3.69 5.45
CA LEU A 106 -11.93 -4.65 6.54
C LEU A 106 -11.08 -4.01 7.64
N GLY A 107 -10.04 -3.28 7.27
CA GLY A 107 -9.17 -2.56 8.19
C GLY A 107 -9.92 -1.48 8.96
N GLN A 108 -10.75 -0.69 8.31
CA GLN A 108 -11.56 0.36 8.94
C GLN A 108 -12.59 -0.23 9.91
N TRP A 109 -13.25 -1.29 9.51
CA TRP A 109 -14.18 -2.00 10.39
C TRP A 109 -13.47 -2.56 11.63
N ALA A 110 -12.33 -3.21 11.44
CA ALA A 110 -11.51 -3.70 12.54
C ALA A 110 -11.11 -2.56 13.51
N GLN A 111 -10.69 -1.42 12.98
CA GLN A 111 -10.33 -0.25 13.80
C GLN A 111 -11.52 0.24 14.65
N ALA A 112 -12.69 0.38 14.05
CA ALA A 112 -13.89 0.78 14.79
C ALA A 112 -14.25 -0.23 15.89
N LEU A 113 -14.21 -1.52 15.58
CA LEU A 113 -14.46 -2.59 16.57
C LEU A 113 -13.44 -2.60 17.70
N TYR A 114 -12.19 -2.28 17.43
CA TYR A 114 -11.14 -2.16 18.43
C TYR A 114 -11.48 -1.10 19.48
N PHE A 115 -11.96 0.07 19.03
CA PHE A 115 -12.41 1.14 19.93
C PHE A 115 -13.71 0.80 20.64
N VAL A 116 -14.67 0.15 20.00
CA VAL A 116 -15.91 -0.33 20.63
C VAL A 116 -15.60 -1.29 21.78
N GLY A 117 -14.64 -2.17 21.58
CA GLY A 117 -14.21 -3.17 22.57
C GLY A 117 -13.22 -2.64 23.61
N ASN A 118 -13.14 -1.32 23.82
CA ASN A 118 -12.21 -0.69 24.77
C ASN A 118 -10.76 -1.11 24.58
N LYS A 119 -10.32 -1.22 23.31
CA LYS A 119 -8.97 -1.62 22.93
C LYS A 119 -8.57 -3.03 23.38
N GLN A 120 -9.55 -3.91 23.53
CA GLN A 120 -9.31 -5.33 23.77
C GLN A 120 -9.22 -6.07 22.43
N TRP A 121 -8.15 -6.84 22.27
CA TRP A 121 -7.98 -7.64 21.05
C TRP A 121 -8.89 -8.88 21.09
N SER A 122 -9.60 -9.13 19.99
CA SER A 122 -10.55 -10.23 19.88
C SER A 122 -10.23 -11.14 18.69
N ALA A 123 -10.79 -12.33 18.67
CA ALA A 123 -10.68 -13.24 17.54
C ALA A 123 -11.26 -12.66 16.26
N GLN A 124 -12.32 -11.85 16.35
CA GLN A 124 -12.90 -11.15 15.20
C GLN A 124 -11.92 -10.12 14.61
N LEU A 125 -11.28 -9.32 15.46
CA LEU A 125 -10.25 -8.37 15.02
C LEU A 125 -9.09 -9.06 14.33
N GLN A 126 -8.62 -10.17 14.90
CA GLN A 126 -7.56 -10.96 14.28
C GLN A 126 -7.98 -11.48 12.90
N SER A 127 -9.18 -12.01 12.78
CA SER A 127 -9.70 -12.55 11.52
C SER A 127 -9.83 -11.46 10.43
N LEU A 128 -10.36 -10.29 10.78
CA LEU A 128 -10.52 -9.18 9.83
C LEU A 128 -9.20 -8.61 9.35
N THR A 129 -8.26 -8.41 10.26
CA THR A 129 -6.92 -7.90 9.91
C THR A 129 -6.09 -8.92 9.15
N ASP A 130 -6.18 -10.21 9.48
CA ASP A 130 -5.53 -11.28 8.73
C ASP A 130 -6.07 -11.37 7.31
N GLU A 131 -7.38 -11.31 7.13
CA GLU A 131 -8.00 -11.30 5.81
C GLU A 131 -7.56 -10.07 4.98
N ALA A 132 -7.56 -8.90 5.60
CA ALA A 132 -7.13 -7.67 4.94
C ALA A 132 -5.69 -7.78 4.44
N LEU A 133 -4.75 -8.26 5.27
CA LEU A 133 -3.35 -8.40 4.90
C LEU A 133 -3.09 -9.57 3.95
N GLN A 134 -3.92 -10.61 3.96
CA GLN A 134 -3.83 -11.70 2.99
C GLN A 134 -4.14 -11.19 1.57
N ARG A 135 -5.11 -10.28 1.44
CA ARG A 135 -5.53 -9.70 0.17
C ARG A 135 -4.69 -8.50 -0.25
N ASP A 136 -4.26 -7.69 0.71
CA ASP A 136 -3.33 -6.56 0.52
C ASP A 136 -2.32 -6.53 1.67
N PRO A 137 -1.10 -7.07 1.48
CA PRO A 137 -0.06 -7.08 2.50
C PRO A 137 0.39 -5.68 2.97
N GLN A 138 0.02 -4.63 2.24
CA GLN A 138 0.35 -3.24 2.53
C GLN A 138 -0.84 -2.45 3.11
N GLU A 139 -1.92 -3.13 3.53
CA GLU A 139 -3.07 -2.46 4.10
C GLU A 139 -2.70 -1.79 5.42
N VAL A 140 -2.68 -0.45 5.41
CA VAL A 140 -2.05 0.37 6.45
C VAL A 140 -2.77 0.30 7.80
N THR A 141 -4.10 0.26 7.82
CA THR A 141 -4.88 0.22 9.07
C THR A 141 -4.65 -1.10 9.79
N SER A 142 -4.66 -2.21 9.09
CA SER A 142 -4.40 -3.54 9.66
C SER A 142 -2.96 -3.68 10.17
N LEU A 143 -1.97 -3.16 9.44
CA LEU A 143 -0.58 -3.15 9.90
C LEU A 143 -0.43 -2.34 11.19
N GLY A 144 -1.08 -1.19 11.29
CA GLY A 144 -1.07 -0.37 12.50
C GLY A 144 -1.72 -1.06 13.70
N LEU A 145 -2.89 -1.65 13.50
CA LEU A 145 -3.62 -2.36 14.55
C LEU A 145 -2.88 -3.60 15.05
N LEU A 146 -2.35 -4.41 14.14
CA LEU A 146 -1.60 -5.62 14.50
C LEU A 146 -0.31 -5.28 15.25
N GLY A 147 0.35 -4.18 14.88
CA GLY A 147 1.51 -3.67 15.62
C GLY A 147 1.14 -3.29 17.05
N ILE A 148 0.02 -2.59 17.25
CA ILE A 148 -0.49 -2.22 18.57
C ILE A 148 -0.86 -3.47 19.38
N ALA A 149 -1.60 -4.39 18.81
CA ALA A 149 -1.99 -5.63 19.47
C ALA A 149 -0.78 -6.47 19.90
N ALA A 150 0.22 -6.55 19.02
CA ALA A 150 1.47 -7.24 19.34
C ALA A 150 2.24 -6.55 20.48
N PHE A 151 2.31 -5.23 20.47
CA PHE A 151 2.98 -4.46 21.53
C PHE A 151 2.28 -4.64 22.88
N GLU A 152 0.97 -4.51 22.92
CA GLU A 152 0.18 -4.70 24.14
C GLU A 152 0.25 -6.14 24.65
N GLY A 153 0.34 -7.12 23.75
CA GLY A 153 0.56 -8.53 24.08
C GLY A 153 2.01 -8.90 24.41
N GLN A 154 2.91 -7.90 24.51
CA GLN A 154 4.34 -8.09 24.76
C GLN A 154 5.07 -8.91 23.67
N ARG A 155 4.51 -8.99 22.49
CA ARG A 155 5.12 -9.61 21.32
C ARG A 155 5.88 -8.54 20.52
N PHE A 156 6.97 -8.05 21.12
CA PHE A 156 7.68 -6.87 20.65
C PHE A 156 8.35 -7.05 19.28
N LYS A 157 8.85 -8.26 18.98
CA LYS A 157 9.40 -8.54 17.66
C LYS A 157 8.34 -8.40 16.55
N GLU A 158 7.14 -8.92 16.81
CA GLU A 158 6.02 -8.79 15.88
C GLU A 158 5.59 -7.33 15.72
N ALA A 159 5.52 -6.58 16.83
CA ALA A 159 5.18 -5.17 16.80
C ALA A 159 6.16 -4.37 15.92
N VAL A 160 7.46 -4.58 16.09
CA VAL A 160 8.50 -3.95 15.27
C VAL A 160 8.32 -4.31 13.80
N SER A 161 8.07 -5.58 13.50
CA SER A 161 7.88 -6.06 12.12
C SER A 161 6.69 -5.39 11.44
N TYR A 162 5.52 -5.35 12.10
CA TYR A 162 4.33 -4.71 11.54
C TYR A 162 4.53 -3.21 11.31
N TRP A 163 5.11 -2.50 12.26
CA TRP A 163 5.31 -1.06 12.16
C TRP A 163 6.39 -0.68 11.15
N ARG A 164 7.44 -1.48 11.00
CA ARG A 164 8.43 -1.29 9.91
C ARG A 164 7.79 -1.47 8.54
N ARG A 165 6.93 -2.47 8.38
CA ARG A 165 6.16 -2.67 7.14
C ARG A 165 5.27 -1.48 6.85
N LEU A 166 4.62 -0.93 7.87
CA LEU A 166 3.77 0.24 7.74
C LEU A 166 4.57 1.48 7.32
N ILE A 167 5.70 1.76 7.98
CA ILE A 167 6.59 2.88 7.62
C ILE A 167 7.05 2.76 6.16
N ALA A 168 7.36 1.55 5.70
CA ALA A 168 7.84 1.32 4.35
C ALA A 168 6.82 1.72 3.26
N VAL A 169 5.52 1.70 3.55
CA VAL A 169 4.45 2.05 2.60
C VAL A 169 3.91 3.47 2.78
N LEU A 170 4.24 4.14 3.87
CA LEU A 170 3.83 5.52 4.09
C LEU A 170 4.70 6.50 3.29
N PRO A 171 4.13 7.62 2.82
CA PRO A 171 4.91 8.68 2.21
C PRO A 171 6.04 9.17 3.14
N ALA A 172 7.15 9.62 2.56
CA ALA A 172 8.33 10.04 3.31
C ALA A 172 8.07 11.24 4.25
N ASP A 173 7.10 12.08 3.91
CA ASP A 173 6.68 13.27 4.66
C ASP A 173 5.45 13.03 5.57
N ASP A 174 4.97 11.78 5.67
CA ASP A 174 3.83 11.47 6.52
C ASP A 174 4.20 11.66 8.00
N PRO A 175 3.48 12.51 8.74
CA PRO A 175 3.80 12.79 10.14
C PRO A 175 3.62 11.59 11.08
N SER A 176 2.85 10.57 10.68
CA SER A 176 2.70 9.34 11.47
C SER A 176 3.97 8.48 11.52
N ARG A 177 4.92 8.70 10.60
CA ARG A 177 6.20 7.97 10.59
C ARG A 177 6.99 8.16 11.88
N ASP A 178 7.03 9.37 12.42
CA ASP A 178 7.75 9.67 13.67
C ASP A 178 7.12 8.97 14.88
N ALA A 179 5.79 8.95 14.93
CA ALA A 179 5.07 8.25 16.00
C ALA A 179 5.28 6.73 15.92
N LEU A 180 5.30 6.17 14.72
CA LEU A 180 5.58 4.74 14.49
C LEU A 180 7.02 4.40 14.86
N GLN A 181 7.98 5.24 14.48
CA GLN A 181 9.39 5.07 14.86
C GLN A 181 9.56 5.11 16.38
N GLY A 182 8.85 6.00 17.08
CA GLY A 182 8.83 6.04 18.53
C GLY A 182 8.29 4.75 19.15
N GLY A 183 7.25 4.17 18.56
CA GLY A 183 6.71 2.86 18.96
C GLY A 183 7.73 1.73 18.75
N ILE A 184 8.39 1.72 17.60
CA ILE A 184 9.46 0.75 17.29
C ILE A 184 10.60 0.86 18.31
N ASP A 185 11.07 2.07 18.61
CA ASP A 185 12.16 2.29 19.55
C ASP A 185 11.80 1.75 20.94
N ARG A 186 10.58 1.96 21.41
CA ARG A 186 10.09 1.40 22.67
C ARG A 186 10.04 -0.12 22.66
N ALA A 187 9.59 -0.71 21.58
CA ALA A 187 9.55 -2.16 21.45
C ALA A 187 10.97 -2.75 21.47
N LEU A 188 11.93 -2.09 20.82
CA LEU A 188 13.34 -2.47 20.84
C LEU A 188 13.95 -2.34 22.23
N GLU A 189 13.61 -1.28 22.99
CA GLU A 189 14.02 -1.12 24.39
C GLU A 189 13.48 -2.28 25.27
N GLN A 190 12.24 -2.68 25.07
CA GLN A 190 11.65 -3.80 25.81
C GLN A 190 12.34 -5.13 25.45
N LEU A 191 12.71 -5.33 24.19
CA LEU A 191 13.50 -6.50 23.78
C LEU A 191 14.87 -6.51 24.43
N ALA A 192 15.57 -5.38 24.42
CA ALA A 192 16.90 -5.25 25.05
C ALA A 192 16.82 -5.53 26.55
N ALA A 193 15.78 -5.07 27.23
CA ALA A 193 15.54 -5.35 28.66
C ALA A 193 15.35 -6.84 28.95
N LYS A 194 14.85 -7.61 27.98
CA LYS A 194 14.72 -9.08 28.06
C LYS A 194 15.96 -9.83 27.57
N GLY A 195 17.03 -9.12 27.18
CA GLY A 195 18.23 -9.71 26.58
C GLY A 195 18.02 -10.23 25.15
N GLU A 196 16.95 -9.82 24.50
CA GLU A 196 16.62 -10.19 23.12
C GLU A 196 16.98 -9.05 22.15
N THR A 197 17.37 -9.40 20.93
CA THR A 197 17.62 -8.44 19.85
C THR A 197 16.77 -8.77 18.66
N MET A 198 16.28 -7.74 17.96
CA MET A 198 15.80 -7.93 16.60
C MET A 198 16.99 -8.23 15.70
N PRO A 199 16.92 -9.26 14.84
CA PRO A 199 17.82 -9.33 13.71
C PRO A 199 17.68 -8.02 12.92
N ASP A 200 18.78 -7.43 12.49
CA ASP A 200 18.74 -6.40 11.46
C ASP A 200 18.11 -7.03 10.22
N GLU A 201 16.79 -6.95 10.13
CA GLU A 201 16.13 -7.34 8.90
C GLU A 201 16.60 -6.36 7.83
N PRO A 202 17.22 -6.84 6.76
CA PRO A 202 17.45 -5.98 5.62
C PRO A 202 16.08 -5.42 5.21
N VAL A 203 16.01 -4.12 5.04
CA VAL A 203 14.79 -3.39 4.60
C VAL A 203 14.12 -4.05 3.38
N ALA A 204 14.85 -4.89 2.68
CA ALA A 204 14.39 -5.73 1.58
C ALA A 204 13.33 -6.79 1.97
N VAL A 205 13.21 -7.18 3.25
CA VAL A 205 12.24 -8.24 3.65
C VAL A 205 10.81 -7.70 3.69
N ALA A 206 10.61 -6.44 3.99
CA ALA A 206 9.28 -5.82 3.89
C ALA A 206 8.79 -5.73 2.43
N ALA A 207 9.71 -5.70 1.47
CA ALA A 207 9.41 -5.79 0.04
C ALA A 207 9.26 -7.25 -0.45
N ALA A 208 9.66 -8.24 0.36
CA ALA A 208 9.68 -9.65 -0.03
C ALA A 208 8.29 -10.31 -0.07
N THR A 209 7.22 -9.63 0.39
CA THR A 209 5.84 -10.12 0.27
C THR A 209 5.20 -9.76 -1.07
N GLY A 210 5.80 -8.85 -1.84
CA GLY A 210 5.38 -8.49 -3.18
C GLY A 210 6.12 -9.29 -4.25
N ALA A 211 5.61 -9.27 -5.49
CA ALA A 211 6.27 -9.83 -6.64
C ALA A 211 7.63 -9.16 -6.86
N GLN A 212 8.68 -9.96 -7.06
CA GLN A 212 10.03 -9.51 -7.40
C GLN A 212 10.53 -10.31 -8.59
N LEU A 213 10.69 -9.66 -9.73
CA LEU A 213 11.20 -10.27 -10.95
C LEU A 213 12.65 -9.86 -11.16
N LYS A 214 13.54 -10.83 -11.19
CA LYS A 214 14.96 -10.64 -11.50
C LYS A 214 15.13 -10.71 -13.01
N VAL A 215 15.72 -9.68 -13.58
CA VAL A 215 15.90 -9.54 -15.02
C VAL A 215 17.36 -9.22 -15.32
N ARG A 216 17.97 -10.02 -16.18
CA ARG A 216 19.27 -9.72 -16.78
C ARG A 216 19.04 -9.16 -18.18
N VAL A 217 19.58 -7.99 -18.45
CA VAL A 217 19.46 -7.32 -19.76
C VAL A 217 20.82 -7.20 -20.39
N GLU A 218 20.92 -7.67 -21.62
CA GLU A 218 22.12 -7.60 -22.46
C GLU A 218 21.81 -6.92 -23.79
N LEU A 219 22.81 -6.28 -24.34
CA LEU A 219 22.76 -5.73 -25.69
C LEU A 219 23.38 -6.72 -26.67
N ALA A 220 22.68 -6.99 -27.77
CA ALA A 220 23.24 -7.82 -28.84
C ALA A 220 24.51 -7.17 -29.42
N ALA A 221 25.53 -7.99 -29.68
CA ALA A 221 26.83 -7.52 -30.17
C ALA A 221 26.70 -6.69 -31.47
N LYS A 222 25.77 -7.06 -32.34
CA LYS A 222 25.50 -6.36 -33.61
C LYS A 222 25.00 -4.91 -33.44
N LEU A 223 24.48 -4.56 -32.23
CA LEU A 223 23.95 -3.23 -31.96
C LEU A 223 24.93 -2.30 -31.25
N LYS A 224 26.10 -2.78 -30.84
CA LYS A 224 27.07 -1.99 -30.07
C LYS A 224 27.50 -0.69 -30.79
N ASP A 225 27.61 -0.72 -32.09
CA ASP A 225 27.98 0.43 -32.88
C ASP A 225 26.81 1.34 -33.29
N GLN A 226 25.57 0.92 -32.96
CA GLN A 226 24.34 1.63 -33.34
C GLN A 226 23.70 2.37 -32.16
N VAL A 227 24.25 2.24 -30.96
CA VAL A 227 23.79 2.88 -29.76
C VAL A 227 24.91 3.67 -29.10
N GLN A 228 24.53 4.66 -28.27
CA GLN A 228 25.48 5.48 -27.52
C GLN A 228 25.41 5.15 -26.06
N PRO A 229 26.51 5.29 -25.28
CA PRO A 229 26.50 4.99 -23.85
C PRO A 229 25.45 5.74 -23.03
N GLY A 230 25.09 6.95 -23.44
CA GLY A 230 24.10 7.80 -22.78
C GLY A 230 22.66 7.54 -23.20
N ASP A 231 22.40 6.64 -24.16
CA ASP A 231 21.04 6.32 -24.57
C ASP A 231 20.28 5.67 -23.40
N SER A 232 19.02 6.07 -23.21
CA SER A 232 18.19 5.55 -22.12
C SER A 232 17.75 4.12 -22.40
N VAL A 233 17.79 3.29 -21.34
CA VAL A 233 17.28 1.94 -21.36
C VAL A 233 16.14 1.86 -20.35
N PHE A 234 14.96 1.48 -20.83
CA PHE A 234 13.78 1.23 -19.98
C PHE A 234 13.55 -0.27 -19.87
N ILE A 235 13.62 -0.77 -18.66
CA ILE A 235 13.30 -2.16 -18.33
C ILE A 235 11.97 -2.15 -17.60
N PHE A 236 10.98 -2.85 -18.13
CA PHE A 236 9.64 -2.79 -17.59
C PHE A 236 8.88 -4.10 -17.76
N ALA A 237 7.84 -4.25 -16.94
CA ALA A 237 6.86 -5.32 -17.03
C ALA A 237 5.49 -4.74 -17.32
N LYS A 238 4.72 -5.39 -18.19
CA LYS A 238 3.32 -5.08 -18.44
C LYS A 238 2.46 -6.32 -18.28
N ALA A 239 1.17 -6.14 -18.00
CA ALA A 239 0.24 -7.26 -17.91
C ALA A 239 0.14 -7.99 -19.24
N SER A 240 0.17 -9.33 -19.22
CA SER A 240 -0.02 -10.14 -20.44
C SER A 240 -1.43 -9.99 -20.99
N ALA A 241 -2.41 -9.82 -20.10
CA ALA A 241 -3.79 -9.50 -20.44
C ALA A 241 -4.27 -8.41 -19.46
N GLY A 242 -4.48 -7.21 -19.98
CA GLY A 242 -4.88 -6.07 -19.15
C GLY A 242 -4.42 -4.73 -19.72
N PRO A 243 -4.35 -3.68 -18.90
CA PRO A 243 -3.97 -2.35 -19.34
C PRO A 243 -2.58 -2.34 -19.99
N PRO A 244 -2.36 -1.53 -21.03
CA PRO A 244 -1.05 -1.44 -21.73
C PRO A 244 0.02 -0.71 -20.92
N MET A 245 -0.32 -0.11 -19.79
CA MET A 245 0.61 0.64 -18.94
C MET A 245 1.59 -0.28 -18.22
N PRO A 246 2.86 0.12 -18.07
CA PRO A 246 3.82 -0.63 -17.29
C PRO A 246 3.41 -0.78 -15.83
N LEU A 247 3.62 -1.98 -15.27
CA LEU A 247 3.37 -2.31 -13.87
C LEU A 247 4.58 -2.00 -12.98
N ALA A 248 5.77 -2.00 -13.56
CA ALA A 248 7.04 -1.68 -12.94
C ALA A 248 8.02 -1.22 -14.00
N VAL A 249 8.77 -0.16 -13.73
CA VAL A 249 9.74 0.43 -14.67
C VAL A 249 11.03 0.77 -13.95
N LYS A 250 12.18 0.42 -14.57
CA LYS A 250 13.49 0.96 -14.21
C LYS A 250 14.14 1.62 -15.40
N ARG A 251 14.77 2.77 -15.16
CA ARG A 251 15.50 3.54 -16.19
C ARG A 251 17.00 3.47 -15.90
N LEU A 252 17.75 3.07 -16.91
CA LEU A 252 19.20 2.97 -16.91
C LEU A 252 19.75 3.62 -18.18
N THR A 253 21.03 3.44 -18.43
CA THR A 253 21.66 3.81 -19.69
C THR A 253 22.33 2.61 -20.34
N VAL A 254 22.65 2.72 -21.63
CA VAL A 254 23.37 1.67 -22.37
C VAL A 254 24.73 1.35 -21.71
N ALA A 255 25.37 2.36 -21.10
CA ALA A 255 26.63 2.16 -20.38
C ALA A 255 26.52 1.18 -19.22
N ASP A 256 25.33 1.01 -18.65
CA ASP A 256 25.08 0.09 -17.53
C ASP A 256 24.94 -1.37 -17.98
N LEU A 257 24.79 -1.64 -19.28
CA LEU A 257 24.59 -2.98 -19.83
C LEU A 257 25.93 -3.75 -19.98
N PRO A 258 25.97 -5.06 -19.71
CA PRO A 258 24.90 -5.91 -19.20
C PRO A 258 24.61 -5.64 -17.72
N VAL A 259 23.37 -5.84 -17.32
CA VAL A 259 22.95 -5.53 -15.96
C VAL A 259 21.88 -6.51 -15.47
N GLU A 260 21.90 -6.80 -14.18
CA GLU A 260 20.79 -7.46 -13.49
C GLU A 260 20.03 -6.43 -12.66
N VAL A 261 18.70 -6.41 -12.83
CA VAL A 261 17.81 -5.56 -12.04
C VAL A 261 16.68 -6.39 -11.46
N THR A 262 16.09 -5.89 -10.39
CA THR A 262 14.88 -6.46 -9.80
C THR A 262 13.73 -5.48 -10.01
N LEU A 263 12.66 -5.94 -10.68
CA LEU A 263 11.42 -5.20 -10.79
C LEU A 263 10.49 -5.64 -9.66
N ALA A 264 9.97 -4.69 -8.91
CA ALA A 264 9.14 -4.92 -7.74
C ALA A 264 7.94 -3.97 -7.72
N ASP A 265 7.01 -4.18 -6.80
CA ASP A 265 5.85 -3.30 -6.62
C ASP A 265 6.26 -1.86 -6.30
N SER A 266 7.42 -1.65 -5.67
CA SER A 266 7.99 -0.31 -5.43
C SER A 266 8.37 0.44 -6.72
N ASP A 267 8.51 -0.25 -7.84
CA ASP A 267 8.82 0.34 -9.16
C ASP A 267 7.55 0.71 -9.94
N ALA A 268 6.38 0.55 -9.34
CA ALA A 268 5.10 0.90 -9.96
C ALA A 268 4.97 2.41 -10.15
N MET A 269 4.47 2.81 -11.32
CA MET A 269 4.16 4.21 -11.62
C MET A 269 2.83 4.64 -10.98
N MET A 270 1.92 3.68 -10.74
CA MET A 270 0.60 3.91 -10.15
C MET A 270 0.33 2.86 -9.07
N PRO A 271 -0.23 3.26 -7.90
CA PRO A 271 -0.48 2.32 -6.80
C PRO A 271 -1.42 1.16 -7.13
N GLN A 272 -2.28 1.33 -8.13
CA GLN A 272 -3.27 0.33 -8.54
C GLN A 272 -2.75 -0.65 -9.58
N LEU A 273 -1.65 -0.33 -10.24
CA LEU A 273 -1.05 -1.12 -11.31
C LEU A 273 0.32 -1.62 -10.88
N LYS A 274 0.33 -2.59 -9.98
CA LYS A 274 1.53 -3.24 -9.45
C LYS A 274 1.70 -4.63 -10.06
N LEU A 275 2.93 -5.14 -10.06
CA LEU A 275 3.24 -6.51 -10.49
C LEU A 275 2.37 -7.55 -9.76
N SER A 276 2.22 -7.43 -8.44
CA SER A 276 1.47 -8.39 -7.63
C SER A 276 -0.02 -8.44 -7.94
N ASN A 277 -0.57 -7.43 -8.62
CA ASN A 277 -1.99 -7.39 -9.00
C ASN A 277 -2.31 -8.23 -10.26
N PHE A 278 -1.28 -8.72 -10.97
CA PHE A 278 -1.44 -9.44 -12.23
C PHE A 278 -0.66 -10.76 -12.17
N PRO A 279 -1.31 -11.91 -12.43
CA PRO A 279 -0.66 -13.20 -12.31
C PRO A 279 0.36 -13.47 -13.41
N GLN A 280 0.15 -12.93 -14.61
CA GLN A 280 1.03 -13.09 -15.77
C GLN A 280 1.44 -11.74 -16.33
N VAL A 281 2.73 -11.56 -16.54
CA VAL A 281 3.32 -10.32 -17.06
C VAL A 281 4.28 -10.63 -18.20
N GLN A 282 4.51 -9.63 -19.04
CA GLN A 282 5.54 -9.67 -20.08
C GLN A 282 6.64 -8.66 -19.75
N LEU A 283 7.87 -9.14 -19.73
CA LEU A 283 9.05 -8.31 -19.54
C LEU A 283 9.50 -7.73 -20.87
N MET A 284 9.93 -6.47 -20.84
CA MET A 284 10.47 -5.76 -22.01
C MET A 284 11.65 -4.89 -21.61
N ALA A 285 12.55 -4.69 -22.55
CA ALA A 285 13.62 -3.70 -22.45
C ALA A 285 13.65 -2.88 -23.74
N ARG A 286 13.69 -1.55 -23.61
CA ARG A 286 13.68 -0.63 -24.75
C ARG A 286 14.83 0.36 -24.65
N ILE A 287 15.54 0.56 -25.76
CA ILE A 287 16.50 1.66 -25.88
C ILE A 287 15.83 2.83 -26.58
N SER A 288 15.84 4.00 -25.94
CA SER A 288 15.29 5.24 -26.48
C SER A 288 16.32 6.36 -26.36
N ARG A 289 16.82 6.85 -27.49
CA ARG A 289 17.74 7.97 -27.53
C ARG A 289 17.07 9.27 -27.10
N ALA A 290 15.79 9.42 -27.41
CA ALA A 290 14.99 10.57 -27.00
C ALA A 290 14.59 10.54 -25.53
N GLY A 291 14.81 9.42 -24.80
CA GLY A 291 14.39 9.27 -23.42
C GLY A 291 12.91 9.02 -23.24
N ASN A 292 12.23 8.49 -24.25
CA ASN A 292 10.80 8.18 -24.22
C ASN A 292 10.58 6.70 -23.90
N ALA A 293 9.89 6.42 -22.80
CA ALA A 293 9.62 5.05 -22.35
C ALA A 293 8.66 4.28 -23.27
N THR A 294 7.87 4.98 -24.11
CA THR A 294 6.85 4.37 -24.98
C THR A 294 7.31 4.15 -26.41
N ALA A 295 8.42 4.74 -26.81
CA ALA A 295 8.96 4.61 -28.17
C ALA A 295 10.48 4.71 -28.14
N GLY A 296 11.15 3.86 -28.91
CA GLY A 296 12.60 3.85 -29.02
C GLY A 296 13.08 3.23 -30.32
N GLU A 297 14.37 3.00 -30.43
CA GLU A 297 15.02 2.48 -31.62
C GLU A 297 15.15 0.96 -31.57
N TRP A 298 15.37 0.40 -30.37
CA TRP A 298 15.65 -1.03 -30.18
C TRP A 298 14.87 -1.58 -29.00
N VAL A 299 14.51 -2.87 -29.06
CA VAL A 299 13.67 -3.51 -28.05
C VAL A 299 14.05 -5.00 -27.86
N ALA A 300 13.82 -5.49 -26.66
CA ALA A 300 13.73 -6.91 -26.33
C ALA A 300 12.32 -7.23 -25.83
N HIS A 301 11.73 -8.29 -26.38
CA HIS A 301 10.45 -8.84 -25.91
C HIS A 301 10.69 -10.14 -25.16
N GLY A 302 10.37 -10.18 -23.87
CA GLY A 302 10.35 -11.40 -23.10
C GLY A 302 9.08 -12.22 -23.34
N GLN A 303 9.10 -13.47 -22.93
CA GLN A 303 7.91 -14.32 -22.90
C GLN A 303 7.06 -13.96 -21.68
N ALA A 304 5.79 -14.35 -21.71
CA ALA A 304 4.92 -14.22 -20.55
C ALA A 304 5.49 -15.06 -19.39
N VAL A 305 5.55 -14.47 -18.21
CA VAL A 305 6.10 -15.06 -17.00
C VAL A 305 5.18 -14.80 -15.82
N SER A 306 5.13 -15.71 -14.85
CA SER A 306 4.43 -15.48 -13.61
C SER A 306 5.06 -14.31 -12.84
N SER A 307 4.24 -13.38 -12.36
CA SER A 307 4.70 -12.27 -11.53
C SER A 307 5.32 -12.73 -10.20
N SER A 308 5.03 -13.95 -9.77
CA SER A 308 5.62 -14.58 -8.57
C SER A 308 6.88 -15.40 -8.86
N SER A 309 7.36 -15.44 -10.10
CA SER A 309 8.57 -16.18 -10.47
C SER A 309 9.79 -15.67 -9.69
N THR A 310 10.61 -16.60 -9.20
CA THR A 310 11.89 -16.33 -8.54
C THR A 310 13.09 -16.59 -9.45
N GLU A 311 12.85 -17.10 -10.64
CA GLU A 311 13.90 -17.41 -11.62
C GLU A 311 14.39 -16.14 -12.31
N LEU A 312 15.71 -16.11 -12.60
CA LEU A 312 16.31 -15.02 -13.38
C LEU A 312 15.78 -15.06 -14.82
N GLN A 313 15.15 -13.98 -15.25
CA GLN A 313 14.69 -13.81 -16.62
C GLN A 313 15.78 -13.11 -17.43
N GLN A 314 15.99 -13.54 -18.67
CA GLN A 314 17.01 -12.96 -19.53
C GLN A 314 16.37 -12.28 -20.74
N LEU A 315 16.78 -11.04 -20.99
CA LEU A 315 16.39 -10.25 -22.15
C LEU A 315 17.64 -9.83 -22.92
N THR A 316 17.61 -10.04 -24.22
CA THR A 316 18.64 -9.52 -25.12
C THR A 316 18.01 -8.50 -26.07
N ILE A 317 18.48 -7.26 -26.03
CA ILE A 317 18.02 -6.21 -26.94
C ILE A 317 18.67 -6.44 -28.29
N ASP A 318 17.88 -6.84 -29.28
CA ASP A 318 18.38 -7.30 -30.57
C ASP A 318 17.51 -6.90 -31.76
N SER A 319 16.34 -6.31 -31.52
CA SER A 319 15.33 -6.07 -32.53
C SER A 319 14.95 -4.60 -32.63
N PRO A 320 14.62 -4.11 -33.85
CA PRO A 320 14.09 -2.78 -33.99
C PRO A 320 12.75 -2.62 -33.26
N ASP A 321 12.57 -1.47 -32.64
CA ASP A 321 11.30 -1.07 -32.00
C ASP A 321 10.38 -0.47 -33.09
N LYS A 322 9.31 -1.15 -33.47
CA LYS A 322 8.38 -0.75 -34.53
C LYS A 322 7.14 -0.09 -33.99
#